data_fb6ca2d48e8b7cd14193e4d7c10ced9a
#
_entry.id   fb6ca2d48e8b7cd14193e4d7c10ced9a
#
_cell.length_a   1.000
_cell.length_b   1.000
_cell.length_c   1.000
_cell.angle_alpha   90.00
_cell.angle_beta   90.00
_cell.angle_gamma   90.00
#
_symmetry.space_group_name_H-M   'P 1'
#
loop_
_entity.id
_entity.type
_entity.pdbx_description
1 polymer ?
#
loop_
_entity_poly.entity_id
_entity_poly.type
_entity_poly.pdbx_seq_one_letter_code
_entity_poly.pdbx_strand_id
1 'polypeptide(L)'
;PYNLQLKNELYRPNQTKVDGVFDEWDKFDSIQEYDKFTEEWLKGCKRVLKDNGTIWVIGTYHNIYRVGAIMQNLGFWFLNDIVWIKTNPMPNFKGTRFNNAHETLIWAAKSKDSRYTFHYKAMKSFNDDLQMRSDWYIPICSGKERIKINGQKVHPTQKPAELLLRVILSTSN
;
A
#
# COMPACT_ATOMS: atom_id res chain seq x y z
N PRO A 1 7.37 -1.49 -5.45
CA PRO A 1 6.79 -1.25 -6.79
C PRO A 1 5.39 -1.83 -6.93
N TYR A 2 4.53 -1.14 -7.70
CA TYR A 2 3.15 -1.55 -7.97
C TYR A 2 3.02 -2.32 -9.29
N ASN A 3 4.07 -2.31 -10.11
CA ASN A 3 4.07 -2.84 -11.47
C ASN A 3 2.89 -2.27 -12.30
N LEU A 4 2.72 -0.95 -12.26
CA LEU A 4 1.57 -0.27 -12.87
C LEU A 4 1.57 -0.34 -14.39
N GLN A 5 2.74 -0.48 -15.02
CA GLN A 5 2.91 -0.59 -16.47
C GLN A 5 2.18 0.52 -17.25
N LEU A 6 2.28 1.76 -16.74
CA LEU A 6 1.62 2.90 -17.35
C LEU A 6 2.26 3.25 -18.70
N LYS A 7 1.44 3.55 -19.68
CA LYS A 7 1.90 4.10 -20.96
C LYS A 7 2.46 5.51 -20.73
N ASN A 8 3.57 5.82 -21.38
CA ASN A 8 4.29 7.10 -21.23
C ASN A 8 3.48 8.35 -21.62
N GLU A 9 2.35 8.17 -22.32
CA GLU A 9 1.49 9.24 -22.82
C GLU A 9 0.06 9.08 -22.35
N LEU A 10 -0.18 9.43 -21.08
CA LEU A 10 -1.53 9.54 -20.54
C LEU A 10 -1.91 11.02 -20.44
N TYR A 11 -3.04 11.38 -21.06
CA TYR A 11 -3.61 12.73 -21.00
C TYR A 11 -4.97 12.71 -20.34
N ARG A 12 -5.27 13.78 -19.60
CA ARG A 12 -6.61 14.04 -19.06
C ARG A 12 -7.54 14.51 -20.20
N PRO A 13 -8.87 14.52 -20.00
CA PRO A 13 -9.81 15.04 -20.98
C PRO A 13 -9.52 16.49 -21.41
N ASN A 14 -8.94 17.29 -20.52
CA ASN A 14 -8.51 18.68 -20.80
C ASN A 14 -7.15 18.78 -21.47
N GLN A 15 -6.64 17.68 -22.04
CA GLN A 15 -5.34 17.57 -22.73
C GLN A 15 -4.08 17.83 -21.85
N THR A 16 -4.22 17.98 -20.54
CA THR A 16 -3.05 18.05 -19.67
C THR A 16 -2.44 16.67 -19.46
N LYS A 17 -1.12 16.55 -19.56
CA LYS A 17 -0.39 15.30 -19.32
C LYS A 17 -0.59 14.83 -17.89
N VAL A 18 -0.82 13.52 -17.74
CA VAL A 18 -0.89 12.89 -16.42
C VAL A 18 0.52 12.73 -15.87
N ASP A 19 0.75 13.25 -14.68
CA ASP A 19 1.97 12.99 -13.92
C ASP A 19 1.78 11.65 -13.17
N GLY A 20 2.12 10.56 -13.87
CA GLY A 20 2.01 9.18 -13.39
C GLY A 20 3.33 8.64 -12.85
N VAL A 21 3.36 7.35 -12.56
CA VAL A 21 4.60 6.62 -12.20
C VAL A 21 5.21 6.07 -13.48
N PHE A 22 6.30 6.66 -13.90
CA PHE A 22 7.06 6.27 -15.11
C PHE A 22 8.49 5.84 -14.77
N ASP A 23 8.78 5.74 -13.49
CA ASP A 23 10.11 5.44 -12.97
C ASP A 23 10.51 3.98 -13.28
N GLU A 24 11.79 3.76 -13.56
CA GLU A 24 12.34 2.44 -13.88
C GLU A 24 12.14 1.42 -12.76
N TRP A 25 12.13 1.88 -11.49
CA TRP A 25 11.90 0.99 -10.34
C TRP A 25 10.50 0.33 -10.30
N ASP A 26 9.54 0.82 -11.11
CA ASP A 26 8.17 0.24 -11.23
C ASP A 26 7.95 -0.50 -12.55
N LYS A 27 9.02 -0.79 -13.31
CA LYS A 27 8.96 -1.49 -14.58
C LYS A 27 9.57 -2.87 -14.48
N PHE A 28 8.87 -3.85 -14.99
CA PHE A 28 9.29 -5.25 -15.07
C PHE A 28 8.93 -5.79 -16.45
N ASP A 29 9.83 -6.54 -17.05
CA ASP A 29 9.64 -7.09 -18.40
C ASP A 29 8.60 -8.22 -18.41
N SER A 30 8.41 -8.88 -17.27
CA SER A 30 7.44 -9.94 -17.12
C SER A 30 6.86 -10.02 -15.71
N ILE A 31 5.73 -10.70 -15.59
CA ILE A 31 5.11 -11.03 -14.30
C ILE A 31 6.02 -11.95 -13.47
N GLN A 32 6.77 -12.82 -14.11
CA GLN A 32 7.72 -13.73 -13.45
C GLN A 32 8.90 -12.98 -12.84
N GLU A 33 9.40 -11.97 -13.53
CA GLU A 33 10.44 -11.09 -13.01
C GLU A 33 9.93 -10.28 -11.79
N TYR A 34 8.73 -9.75 -11.87
CA TYR A 34 8.09 -9.09 -10.74
C TYR A 34 7.93 -10.02 -9.53
N ASP A 35 7.53 -11.27 -9.76
CA ASP A 35 7.40 -12.26 -8.70
C ASP A 35 8.74 -12.59 -8.04
N LYS A 36 9.78 -12.80 -8.84
CA LYS A 36 11.14 -13.06 -8.35
C LYS A 36 11.63 -11.89 -7.50
N PHE A 37 11.51 -10.67 -8.00
CA PHE A 37 11.83 -9.46 -7.24
C PHE A 37 11.05 -9.39 -5.93
N THR A 38 9.74 -9.66 -5.98
CA THR A 38 8.86 -9.62 -4.81
C THR A 38 9.26 -10.68 -3.78
N GLU A 39 9.56 -11.89 -4.21
CA GLU A 39 10.03 -12.96 -3.34
C GLU A 39 11.36 -12.62 -2.67
N GLU A 40 12.31 -12.04 -3.39
CA GLU A 40 13.64 -11.68 -2.88
C GLU A 40 13.54 -10.65 -1.75
N TRP A 41 12.83 -9.53 -1.96
CA TRP A 41 12.71 -8.54 -0.90
C TRP A 41 11.86 -9.02 0.28
N LEU A 42 10.82 -9.83 0.07
CA LEU A 42 10.03 -10.43 1.15
C LEU A 42 10.86 -11.41 1.98
N LYS A 43 11.72 -12.24 1.36
CA LYS A 43 12.70 -13.08 2.06
C LYS A 43 13.64 -12.23 2.91
N GLY A 44 14.14 -11.13 2.36
CA GLY A 44 14.96 -10.17 3.09
C GLY A 44 14.24 -9.60 4.32
N CYS A 45 13.00 -9.14 4.16
CA CYS A 45 12.17 -8.66 5.26
C CYS A 45 11.95 -9.75 6.33
N LYS A 46 11.59 -10.98 5.92
CA LYS A 46 11.36 -12.08 6.87
C LYS A 46 12.61 -12.43 7.66
N ARG A 47 13.79 -12.38 7.04
CA ARG A 47 15.07 -12.65 7.69
C ARG A 47 15.39 -11.65 8.80
N VAL A 48 15.14 -10.36 8.57
CA VAL A 48 15.46 -9.30 9.53
C VAL A 48 14.34 -9.04 10.55
N LEU A 49 13.14 -9.51 10.29
CA LEU A 49 12.00 -9.35 11.18
C LEU A 49 12.24 -10.16 12.47
N LYS A 50 12.04 -9.53 13.63
CA LYS A 50 12.06 -10.22 14.92
C LYS A 50 10.97 -11.31 14.97
N ASP A 51 11.11 -12.30 15.86
CA ASP A 51 10.13 -13.39 15.96
C ASP A 51 8.72 -12.93 16.38
N ASN A 52 8.65 -11.82 17.12
CA ASN A 52 7.39 -11.14 17.46
C ASN A 52 7.05 -9.98 16.52
N GLY A 53 7.79 -9.81 15.43
CA GLY A 53 7.60 -8.71 14.48
C GLY A 53 6.45 -8.97 13.50
N THR A 54 5.89 -7.87 13.00
CA THR A 54 4.89 -7.88 11.94
C THR A 54 5.35 -7.05 10.75
N ILE A 55 4.76 -7.31 9.60
CA ILE A 55 5.01 -6.58 8.36
C ILE A 55 3.70 -6.06 7.81
N TRP A 56 3.75 -4.87 7.25
CA TRP A 56 2.67 -4.26 6.49
C TRP A 56 3.09 -4.05 5.04
N VAL A 57 2.28 -4.53 4.11
CA VAL A 57 2.53 -4.36 2.68
C VAL A 57 1.30 -3.78 2.02
N ILE A 58 1.47 -2.63 1.38
CA ILE A 58 0.39 -1.95 0.66
C ILE A 58 0.51 -2.20 -0.85
N GLY A 59 -0.62 -2.39 -1.50
CA GLY A 59 -0.68 -2.55 -2.94
C GLY A 59 -2.04 -2.24 -3.53
N THR A 60 -2.06 -2.16 -4.85
CA THR A 60 -3.28 -2.03 -5.64
C THR A 60 -3.68 -3.37 -6.24
N TYR A 61 -4.82 -3.43 -6.96
CA TYR A 61 -5.26 -4.63 -7.66
C TYR A 61 -4.23 -5.15 -8.71
N HIS A 62 -3.25 -4.34 -9.10
CA HIS A 62 -2.22 -4.76 -10.05
C HIS A 62 -1.25 -5.79 -9.44
N ASN A 63 -0.98 -5.69 -8.14
CA ASN A 63 0.09 -6.43 -7.52
C ASN A 63 -0.28 -7.15 -6.21
N ILE A 64 -1.27 -6.65 -5.45
CA ILE A 64 -1.49 -7.11 -4.06
C ILE A 64 -1.79 -8.61 -3.96
N TYR A 65 -2.51 -9.18 -4.92
CA TYR A 65 -2.84 -10.61 -4.93
C TYR A 65 -1.60 -11.48 -5.12
N ARG A 66 -0.66 -11.06 -5.97
CA ARG A 66 0.62 -11.76 -6.18
C ARG A 66 1.53 -11.63 -4.97
N VAL A 67 1.65 -10.41 -4.43
CA VAL A 67 2.38 -10.16 -3.19
C VAL A 67 1.83 -11.02 -2.06
N GLY A 68 0.51 -11.06 -1.89
CA GLY A 68 -0.15 -11.88 -0.87
C GLY A 68 0.14 -13.38 -1.04
N ALA A 69 0.06 -13.91 -2.25
CA ALA A 69 0.37 -15.32 -2.51
C ALA A 69 1.84 -15.64 -2.18
N ILE A 70 2.78 -14.77 -2.58
CA ILE A 70 4.21 -14.94 -2.28
C ILE A 70 4.46 -14.87 -0.76
N MET A 71 3.82 -13.93 -0.05
CA MET A 71 3.91 -13.86 1.41
C MET A 71 3.45 -15.16 2.08
N GLN A 72 2.32 -15.72 1.65
CA GLN A 72 1.82 -17.01 2.17
C GLN A 72 2.78 -18.16 1.85
N ASN A 73 3.31 -18.25 0.63
CA ASN A 73 4.31 -19.26 0.23
C ASN A 73 5.59 -19.17 1.07
N LEU A 74 5.98 -17.96 1.47
CA LEU A 74 7.12 -17.73 2.36
C LEU A 74 6.77 -18.01 3.84
N GLY A 75 5.53 -18.36 4.16
CA GLY A 75 5.09 -18.71 5.51
C GLY A 75 4.90 -17.52 6.44
N PHE A 76 4.57 -16.33 5.91
CA PHE A 76 4.01 -15.26 6.72
C PHE A 76 2.60 -15.63 7.17
N TRP A 77 2.24 -15.30 8.40
CA TRP A 77 0.92 -15.53 8.95
C TRP A 77 0.07 -14.27 8.85
N PHE A 78 -0.96 -14.29 8.00
CA PHE A 78 -1.84 -13.13 7.83
C PHE A 78 -2.69 -12.91 9.07
N LEU A 79 -2.73 -11.67 9.53
CA LEU A 79 -3.52 -11.22 10.67
C LEU A 79 -4.79 -10.50 10.19
N ASN A 80 -4.65 -9.58 9.26
CA ASN A 80 -5.75 -8.91 8.55
C ASN A 80 -5.32 -8.46 7.15
N ASP A 81 -6.29 -8.22 6.31
CA ASP A 81 -6.23 -7.27 5.21
C ASP A 81 -7.02 -6.02 5.59
N ILE A 82 -6.49 -4.86 5.29
CA ILE A 82 -7.14 -3.59 5.51
C ILE A 82 -7.40 -2.95 4.15
N VAL A 83 -8.65 -2.52 3.92
CA VAL A 83 -9.04 -1.79 2.72
C VAL A 83 -8.96 -0.30 3.02
N TRP A 84 -7.95 0.38 2.47
CA TRP A 84 -7.92 1.83 2.47
C TRP A 84 -8.83 2.38 1.39
N ILE A 85 -9.99 2.92 1.80
CA ILE A 85 -10.98 3.55 0.94
C ILE A 85 -10.60 5.02 0.78
N LYS A 86 -10.28 5.41 -0.45
CA LYS A 86 -9.91 6.78 -0.80
C LYS A 86 -11.16 7.65 -0.85
N THR A 87 -11.31 8.63 0.01
CA THR A 87 -12.49 9.50 0.02
C THR A 87 -12.53 10.46 -1.17
N ASN A 88 -11.39 10.70 -1.84
CA ASN A 88 -11.21 11.54 -3.01
C ASN A 88 -10.39 10.84 -4.12
N PRO A 89 -10.83 9.66 -4.62
CA PRO A 89 -10.07 8.88 -5.59
C PRO A 89 -9.93 9.61 -6.92
N MET A 90 -8.82 9.37 -7.62
CA MET A 90 -8.63 9.90 -8.97
C MET A 90 -9.59 9.22 -9.94
N PRO A 91 -10.26 9.95 -10.83
CA PRO A 91 -11.18 9.37 -11.79
C PRO A 91 -10.45 8.49 -12.83
N ASN A 92 -11.17 7.53 -13.41
CA ASN A 92 -10.72 6.89 -14.63
C ASN A 92 -10.97 7.83 -15.82
N PHE A 93 -9.91 8.46 -16.33
CA PHE A 93 -10.02 9.51 -17.33
C PHE A 93 -10.67 9.08 -18.66
N LYS A 94 -10.58 7.79 -19.00
CA LYS A 94 -11.21 7.24 -20.23
C LYS A 94 -12.64 6.78 -20.01
N GLY A 95 -13.10 6.69 -18.75
CA GLY A 95 -14.45 6.19 -18.43
C GLY A 95 -14.71 4.73 -18.85
N THR A 96 -13.66 3.93 -19.06
CA THR A 96 -13.76 2.55 -19.60
C THR A 96 -13.78 1.48 -18.52
N ARG A 97 -13.62 1.84 -17.27
CA ARG A 97 -13.67 0.96 -16.10
C ARG A 97 -13.98 1.76 -14.84
N PHE A 98 -14.21 1.07 -13.73
CA PHE A 98 -14.41 1.70 -12.44
C PHE A 98 -13.18 2.53 -12.03
N ASN A 99 -13.44 3.59 -11.26
CA ASN A 99 -12.39 4.35 -10.63
C ASN A 99 -11.70 3.51 -9.52
N ASN A 100 -10.39 3.64 -9.39
CA ASN A 100 -9.64 2.88 -8.39
C ASN A 100 -9.73 3.55 -7.02
N ALA A 101 -10.84 3.30 -6.31
CA ALA A 101 -11.18 3.98 -5.07
C ALA A 101 -10.59 3.34 -3.81
N HIS A 102 -9.81 2.27 -3.91
CA HIS A 102 -9.17 1.66 -2.75
C HIS A 102 -7.78 1.08 -3.05
N GLU A 103 -7.03 0.88 -1.99
CA GLU A 103 -5.82 0.04 -1.95
C GLU A 103 -5.93 -0.93 -0.78
N THR A 104 -5.22 -2.04 -0.84
CA THR A 104 -5.21 -3.05 0.21
C THR A 104 -3.88 -3.05 0.94
N LEU A 105 -3.93 -3.11 2.28
CA LEU A 105 -2.78 -3.34 3.13
C LEU A 105 -2.88 -4.75 3.71
N ILE A 106 -1.87 -5.57 3.48
CA ILE A 106 -1.73 -6.87 4.15
C ILE A 106 -0.93 -6.66 5.43
N TRP A 107 -1.51 -7.04 6.57
CA TRP A 107 -0.83 -7.12 7.85
C TRP A 107 -0.55 -8.57 8.19
N ALA A 108 0.71 -8.92 8.38
CA ALA A 108 1.10 -10.29 8.64
C ALA A 108 2.18 -10.37 9.73
N ALA A 109 2.13 -11.43 10.52
CA ALA A 109 3.18 -11.83 11.44
C ALA A 109 4.25 -12.67 10.71
N LYS A 110 5.45 -12.74 11.28
CA LYS A 110 6.56 -13.55 10.76
C LYS A 110 6.19 -15.03 10.62
N SER A 111 5.42 -15.56 11.58
CA SER A 111 4.91 -16.94 11.62
C SER A 111 3.61 -17.03 12.42
N LYS A 112 2.95 -18.17 12.36
CA LYS A 112 1.73 -18.46 13.15
C LYS A 112 1.95 -18.33 14.65
N ASP A 113 3.15 -18.64 15.13
CA ASP A 113 3.47 -18.67 16.58
C ASP A 113 4.00 -17.33 17.09
N SER A 114 4.08 -16.31 16.22
CA SER A 114 4.56 -14.97 16.58
C SER A 114 3.61 -14.31 17.59
N ARG A 115 4.18 -13.78 18.69
CA ARG A 115 3.47 -12.97 19.69
C ARG A 115 3.63 -11.49 19.32
N TYR A 116 2.79 -11.02 18.44
CA TYR A 116 2.86 -9.66 17.92
C TYR A 116 2.20 -8.63 18.85
N THR A 117 2.62 -7.38 18.70
CA THR A 117 2.00 -6.22 19.37
C THR A 117 0.77 -5.75 18.62
N PHE A 118 -0.32 -5.47 19.36
CA PHE A 118 -1.50 -4.77 18.83
C PHE A 118 -2.11 -3.89 19.93
N HIS A 119 -2.17 -2.59 19.67
CA HIS A 119 -2.67 -1.60 20.62
C HIS A 119 -4.18 -1.38 20.47
N TYR A 120 -4.96 -2.36 20.88
CA TYR A 120 -6.42 -2.37 20.76
C TYR A 120 -7.10 -1.10 21.29
N LYS A 121 -6.71 -0.65 22.49
CA LYS A 121 -7.30 0.56 23.11
C LYS A 121 -6.95 1.83 22.33
N ALA A 122 -5.72 1.97 21.88
CA ALA A 122 -5.33 3.09 21.04
C ALA A 122 -6.12 3.13 19.73
N MET A 123 -6.37 1.98 19.13
CA MET A 123 -7.15 1.91 17.89
C MET A 123 -8.63 2.26 18.10
N LYS A 124 -9.22 1.95 19.24
CA LYS A 124 -10.60 2.36 19.56
C LYS A 124 -10.78 3.87 19.56
N SER A 125 -9.78 4.63 20.04
CA SER A 125 -9.86 6.10 20.08
C SER A 125 -9.94 6.76 18.70
N PHE A 126 -9.58 6.04 17.63
CA PHE A 126 -9.76 6.48 16.24
C PHE A 126 -11.10 6.05 15.63
N ASN A 127 -11.97 5.38 16.38
CA ASN A 127 -13.24 4.85 15.90
C ASN A 127 -14.36 4.98 16.94
N ASP A 128 -14.53 6.20 17.51
CA ASP A 128 -15.58 6.53 18.47
C ASP A 128 -15.70 5.54 19.63
N ASP A 129 -14.56 5.11 20.16
CA ASP A 129 -14.42 4.10 21.22
C ASP A 129 -14.97 2.71 20.87
N LEU A 130 -15.25 2.46 19.60
CA LEU A 130 -15.60 1.14 19.06
C LEU A 130 -14.35 0.42 18.53
N GLN A 131 -14.42 -0.89 18.39
CA GLN A 131 -13.34 -1.65 17.77
C GLN A 131 -13.03 -1.10 16.36
N MET A 132 -11.75 -0.86 16.10
CA MET A 132 -11.30 -0.41 14.77
C MET A 132 -11.62 -1.47 13.71
N ARG A 133 -12.19 -1.01 12.61
CA ARG A 133 -12.56 -1.83 11.47
C ARG A 133 -11.41 -1.95 10.48
N SER A 134 -11.52 -2.88 9.56
CA SER A 134 -10.54 -3.09 8.47
C SER A 134 -10.82 -2.26 7.20
N ASP A 135 -11.82 -1.37 7.22
CA ASP A 135 -12.16 -0.43 6.15
C ASP A 135 -11.84 1.00 6.60
N TRP A 136 -10.74 1.55 6.09
CA TRP A 136 -10.24 2.88 6.51
C TRP A 136 -10.55 3.94 5.46
N TYR A 137 -11.33 4.93 5.81
CA TYR A 137 -11.71 6.06 4.97
C TYR A 137 -10.72 7.21 5.15
N ILE A 138 -9.76 7.33 4.25
CA ILE A 138 -8.67 8.31 4.31
C ILE A 138 -8.48 8.92 2.92
N PRO A 139 -8.37 10.26 2.78
CA PRO A 139 -8.09 10.87 1.48
C PRO A 139 -6.70 10.50 0.96
N ILE A 140 -6.53 10.56 -0.36
CA ILE A 140 -5.19 10.44 -0.94
C ILE A 140 -4.32 11.63 -0.54
N CYS A 141 -3.01 11.41 -0.43
CA CYS A 141 -2.05 12.48 -0.17
C CYS A 141 -2.15 13.55 -1.27
N SER A 142 -2.50 14.77 -0.91
CA SER A 142 -2.71 15.88 -1.84
C SER A 142 -2.43 17.24 -1.20
N GLY A 143 -2.51 18.32 -1.98
CA GLY A 143 -2.38 19.67 -1.48
C GLY A 143 -1.08 19.92 -0.70
N LYS A 144 -1.20 20.49 0.50
CA LYS A 144 -0.06 20.83 1.37
C LYS A 144 0.66 19.62 1.97
N GLU A 145 -0.01 18.49 2.10
CA GLU A 145 0.59 17.25 2.59
C GLU A 145 1.59 16.65 1.59
N ARG A 146 1.39 16.91 0.29
CA ARG A 146 2.27 16.42 -0.77
C ARG A 146 3.61 17.15 -0.74
N ILE A 147 4.69 16.42 -0.43
CA ILE A 147 6.04 16.96 -0.40
C ILE A 147 6.50 17.29 -1.82
N LYS A 148 6.96 18.53 -2.01
CA LYS A 148 7.46 19.03 -3.27
C LYS A 148 8.79 19.76 -3.07
N ILE A 149 9.70 19.61 -4.03
CA ILE A 149 10.94 20.38 -4.14
C ILE A 149 10.92 21.06 -5.53
N ASN A 150 11.12 22.38 -5.55
CA ASN A 150 11.05 23.19 -6.78
C ASN A 150 9.75 22.95 -7.60
N GLY A 151 8.61 22.80 -6.91
CA GLY A 151 7.31 22.54 -7.53
C GLY A 151 7.07 21.11 -8.00
N GLN A 152 8.07 20.25 -7.98
CA GLN A 152 7.96 18.84 -8.39
C GLN A 152 7.72 17.94 -7.19
N LYS A 153 6.94 16.86 -7.37
CA LYS A 153 6.70 15.85 -6.35
C LYS A 153 8.00 15.12 -6.02
N VAL A 154 8.32 14.98 -4.74
CA VAL A 154 9.48 14.19 -4.28
C VAL A 154 9.26 12.69 -4.54
N HIS A 155 8.02 12.22 -4.40
CA HIS A 155 7.66 10.82 -4.68
C HIS A 155 6.28 10.74 -5.35
N PRO A 156 6.13 10.03 -6.47
CA PRO A 156 4.87 9.98 -7.23
C PRO A 156 3.72 9.33 -6.45
N THR A 157 4.02 8.34 -5.59
CA THR A 157 3.04 7.55 -4.84
C THR A 157 3.08 7.78 -3.33
N GLN A 158 3.43 9.00 -2.88
CA GLN A 158 3.41 9.35 -1.45
C GLN A 158 2.07 8.98 -0.82
N LYS A 159 2.13 8.27 0.31
CA LYS A 159 0.94 7.88 1.08
C LYS A 159 0.54 8.97 2.07
N PRO A 160 -0.76 9.06 2.45
CA PRO A 160 -1.20 9.98 3.50
C PRO A 160 -0.54 9.67 4.85
N ALA A 161 -0.18 10.69 5.60
CA ALA A 161 0.43 10.53 6.92
C ALA A 161 -0.51 9.81 7.89
N GLU A 162 -1.82 10.08 7.82
CA GLU A 162 -2.83 9.40 8.65
C GLU A 162 -2.82 7.89 8.46
N LEU A 163 -2.65 7.39 7.22
CA LEU A 163 -2.57 5.96 6.95
C LEU A 163 -1.38 5.33 7.68
N LEU A 164 -0.21 5.96 7.58
CA LEU A 164 1.00 5.48 8.24
C LEU A 164 0.93 5.61 9.75
N LEU A 165 0.31 6.67 10.26
CA LEU A 165 0.08 6.88 11.69
C LEU A 165 -0.74 5.72 12.28
N ARG A 166 -1.83 5.32 11.64
CA ARG A 166 -2.64 4.17 12.08
C ARG A 166 -1.84 2.87 12.10
N VAL A 167 -1.05 2.61 11.05
CA VAL A 167 -0.16 1.44 10.99
C VAL A 167 0.84 1.44 12.15
N ILE A 168 1.53 2.56 12.39
CA ILE A 168 2.55 2.67 13.44
C ILE A 168 1.90 2.54 14.82
N LEU A 169 0.88 3.31 15.12
CA LEU A 169 0.22 3.30 16.43
C LEU A 169 -0.47 1.97 16.75
N SER A 170 -0.87 1.21 15.74
CA SER A 170 -1.50 -0.09 15.98
C SER A 170 -0.52 -1.19 16.37
N THR A 171 0.72 -1.17 15.86
CA THR A 171 1.60 -2.35 15.89
C THR A 171 3.06 -2.08 16.29
N SER A 172 3.40 -0.85 16.72
CA SER A 172 4.75 -0.47 17.17
C SER A 172 4.75 -0.02 18.62
N ASN A 173 5.84 -0.32 19.34
CA ASN A 173 6.14 0.19 20.68
C ASN A 173 7.05 1.42 20.59
#